data_5b0bd730467dc8a1b285aee8f0c53e56
#
_entry.id   5b0bd730467dc8a1b285aee8f0c53e56
#
_cell.length_a   1.000
_cell.length_b   1.000
_cell.length_c   1.000
_cell.angle_alpha   90.00
_cell.angle_beta   90.00
_cell.angle_gamma   90.00
#
_symmetry.space_group_name_H-M   'P 1'
#
loop_
_entity.id
_entity.type
_entity.pdbx_description
1 polymer ?
#
loop_
_entity_poly.entity_id
_entity_poly.type
_entity_poly.pdbx_seq_one_letter_code
_entity_poly.pdbx_strand_id
1 'polypeptide(L)'
;MTSTPFQAGAEFAAALDARDPLAHFRDRFCPPKTKSGEDCIYLCGHSLGLQPKSAGDYIAQELRAWAQLGVEGHFHADNPWMPYHRMLTQLTAKLVGARPAEVVVMNSLTVNLHLMMASFYRPSTARYKILVERGAFPSDRYAVKSQIDFHGLDPASSLLELTPRADEFCMRDEDIEALIDREGESIALILLGGVNYATGQAFDMAGITKAGRRKGCIVGFDLAHAAGNIPLRLHDWGPDFAVWCSYKYLNGGPGCVGGCFVHERHACSPELPRFAGWWGHDEKTRFQMGPEFQAMLGAEGWQLSNPPILALAPLRASMEIFAAAGLEHLRAKSVLLTGYMESLLGQHASSKFSIITPREHERRGAQLSIRLTSHGRSLCDRLAEQGVIGDWREPDTFRVAAVPLYNSYQDVYRFVQRFSNAVK
;
A
#
# COMPACT_ATOMS: atom_id res chain seq x y z
N MET A 1 -18.53 2.69 -23.52
CA MET A 1 -18.77 1.26 -23.71
C MET A 1 -19.98 0.89 -22.88
N THR A 2 -21.09 0.51 -23.49
CA THR A 2 -22.28 0.00 -22.80
C THR A 2 -21.89 -1.32 -22.14
N SER A 3 -21.71 -1.29 -20.82
CA SER A 3 -21.35 -2.48 -20.05
C SER A 3 -22.53 -3.47 -20.09
N THR A 4 -22.31 -4.63 -20.68
CA THR A 4 -23.23 -5.76 -20.50
C THR A 4 -23.40 -5.95 -18.98
N PRO A 5 -24.63 -5.99 -18.44
CA PRO A 5 -24.85 -6.18 -17.03
C PRO A 5 -24.23 -7.51 -16.57
N PHE A 6 -23.57 -7.51 -15.43
CA PHE A 6 -23.01 -8.73 -14.86
C PHE A 6 -24.11 -9.75 -14.57
N GLN A 7 -23.87 -11.00 -14.95
CA GLN A 7 -24.78 -12.11 -14.73
C GLN A 7 -24.20 -13.09 -13.69
N ALA A 8 -25.07 -13.67 -12.87
CA ALA A 8 -24.68 -14.78 -12.03
C ALA A 8 -24.55 -16.07 -12.86
N GLY A 9 -23.57 -16.90 -12.54
CA GLY A 9 -23.39 -18.20 -13.16
C GLY A 9 -21.92 -18.55 -13.40
N ALA A 10 -21.60 -19.84 -13.27
CA ALA A 10 -20.25 -20.35 -13.49
C ALA A 10 -19.80 -20.15 -14.95
N GLU A 11 -20.73 -20.34 -15.90
CA GLU A 11 -20.45 -20.16 -17.32
C GLU A 11 -20.12 -18.71 -17.68
N PHE A 12 -20.85 -17.75 -17.08
CA PHE A 12 -20.55 -16.33 -17.28
C PHE A 12 -19.19 -15.96 -16.72
N ALA A 13 -18.84 -16.42 -15.51
CA ALA A 13 -17.53 -16.23 -14.91
C ALA A 13 -16.41 -16.84 -15.78
N ALA A 14 -16.61 -18.06 -16.29
CA ALA A 14 -15.65 -18.70 -17.18
C ALA A 14 -15.47 -17.95 -18.50
N ALA A 15 -16.55 -17.40 -19.06
CA ALA A 15 -16.48 -16.59 -20.28
C ALA A 15 -15.72 -15.26 -20.06
N LEU A 16 -15.79 -14.68 -18.86
CA LEU A 16 -14.99 -13.51 -18.48
C LEU A 16 -13.50 -13.89 -18.33
N ASP A 17 -13.21 -15.00 -17.66
CA ASP A 17 -11.84 -15.51 -17.50
C ASP A 17 -11.19 -15.84 -18.86
N ALA A 18 -11.94 -16.41 -19.80
CA ALA A 18 -11.45 -16.72 -21.14
C ALA A 18 -11.08 -15.48 -21.97
N ARG A 19 -11.63 -14.31 -21.62
CA ARG A 19 -11.35 -13.02 -22.28
C ARG A 19 -10.36 -12.15 -21.49
N ASP A 20 -9.90 -12.61 -20.34
CA ASP A 20 -9.00 -11.86 -19.47
C ASP A 20 -7.56 -11.91 -20.01
N PRO A 21 -7.00 -10.79 -20.49
CA PRO A 21 -5.63 -10.75 -21.01
C PRO A 21 -4.58 -11.01 -19.92
N LEU A 22 -4.95 -10.87 -18.63
CA LEU A 22 -4.06 -11.08 -17.49
C LEU A 22 -4.23 -12.48 -16.85
N ALA A 23 -5.07 -13.38 -17.40
CA ALA A 23 -5.34 -14.68 -16.79
C ALA A 23 -4.07 -15.49 -16.55
N HIS A 24 -3.11 -15.46 -17.51
CA HIS A 24 -1.85 -16.19 -17.44
C HIS A 24 -0.90 -15.75 -16.30
N PHE A 25 -1.08 -14.55 -15.73
CA PHE A 25 -0.24 -14.10 -14.61
C PHE A 25 -0.53 -14.88 -13.31
N ARG A 26 -1.72 -15.45 -13.15
CA ARG A 26 -2.05 -16.33 -12.01
C ARG A 26 -1.02 -17.44 -11.84
N ASP A 27 -0.55 -18.01 -12.93
CA ASP A 27 0.42 -19.11 -12.93
C ASP A 27 1.82 -18.69 -12.45
N ARG A 28 2.05 -17.40 -12.28
CA ARG A 28 3.29 -16.85 -11.71
C ARG A 28 3.31 -16.85 -10.18
N PHE A 29 2.22 -17.22 -9.50
CA PHE A 29 2.06 -17.17 -8.06
C PHE A 29 1.80 -18.54 -7.44
N CYS A 30 2.02 -18.64 -6.12
CA CYS A 30 1.79 -19.82 -5.31
C CYS A 30 0.57 -19.60 -4.39
N PRO A 31 -0.66 -19.94 -4.82
CA PRO A 31 -1.81 -19.90 -3.93
C PRO A 31 -1.70 -20.97 -2.83
N PRO A 32 -2.14 -20.67 -1.58
CA PRO A 32 -2.28 -21.68 -0.54
C PRO A 32 -3.20 -22.83 -1.01
N LYS A 33 -2.98 -24.02 -0.47
CA LYS A 33 -3.78 -25.20 -0.80
C LYS A 33 -4.78 -25.54 0.29
N THR A 34 -5.93 -26.05 -0.11
CA THR A 34 -6.89 -26.69 0.78
C THR A 34 -6.34 -28.02 1.29
N LYS A 35 -7.00 -28.64 2.27
CA LYS A 35 -6.67 -29.99 2.73
C LYS A 35 -6.78 -31.06 1.63
N SER A 36 -7.60 -30.83 0.60
CA SER A 36 -7.73 -31.70 -0.58
C SER A 36 -6.69 -31.44 -1.67
N GLY A 37 -5.79 -30.47 -1.48
CA GLY A 37 -4.74 -30.10 -2.44
C GLY A 37 -5.17 -29.12 -3.54
N GLU A 38 -6.40 -28.64 -3.52
CA GLU A 38 -6.90 -27.61 -4.46
C GLU A 38 -6.41 -26.22 -4.07
N ASP A 39 -6.37 -25.30 -5.02
CA ASP A 39 -6.06 -23.89 -4.74
C ASP A 39 -7.15 -23.25 -3.88
N CYS A 40 -6.74 -22.56 -2.82
CA CYS A 40 -7.64 -21.68 -2.09
C CYS A 40 -8.04 -20.47 -2.94
N ILE A 41 -9.24 -19.97 -2.72
CA ILE A 41 -9.69 -18.65 -3.19
C ILE A 41 -9.06 -17.62 -2.26
N TYR A 42 -7.93 -17.07 -2.67
CA TYR A 42 -7.14 -16.14 -1.85
C TYR A 42 -7.56 -14.69 -2.11
N LEU A 43 -8.33 -14.11 -1.21
CA LEU A 43 -8.83 -12.73 -1.28
C LEU A 43 -8.21 -11.84 -0.19
N CYS A 44 -6.97 -12.12 0.22
CA CYS A 44 -6.29 -11.47 1.34
C CYS A 44 -5.00 -10.73 0.95
N GLY A 45 -4.84 -10.37 -0.34
CA GLY A 45 -3.66 -9.67 -0.83
C GLY A 45 -3.45 -8.26 -0.24
N HIS A 46 -4.49 -7.68 0.32
CA HIS A 46 -4.42 -6.42 1.07
C HIS A 46 -3.80 -6.56 2.48
N SER A 47 -3.59 -7.78 2.96
CA SER A 47 -2.88 -8.10 4.22
C SER A 47 -1.49 -8.68 3.94
N LEU A 48 -1.41 -9.69 3.07
CA LEU A 48 -0.17 -10.28 2.55
C LEU A 48 -0.41 -10.72 1.12
N GLY A 49 0.43 -10.30 0.18
CA GLY A 49 0.37 -10.74 -1.20
C GLY A 49 0.83 -12.20 -1.37
N LEU A 50 0.45 -12.85 -2.48
CA LEU A 50 0.91 -14.19 -2.81
C LEU A 50 2.38 -14.20 -3.19
N GLN A 51 3.05 -15.31 -2.88
CA GLN A 51 4.45 -15.53 -3.26
C GLN A 51 4.58 -15.64 -4.79
N PRO A 52 5.41 -14.82 -5.45
CA PRO A 52 5.85 -15.09 -6.80
C PRO A 52 6.66 -16.41 -6.87
N LYS A 53 6.38 -17.28 -7.83
CA LYS A 53 7.10 -18.55 -7.97
C LYS A 53 8.62 -18.36 -8.15
N SER A 54 9.01 -17.29 -8.83
CA SER A 54 10.42 -16.94 -9.06
C SER A 54 11.12 -16.37 -7.83
N ALA A 55 10.42 -16.01 -6.75
CA ALA A 55 11.03 -15.39 -5.57
C ALA A 55 12.16 -16.26 -4.96
N GLY A 56 11.98 -17.59 -4.94
CA GLY A 56 12.98 -18.53 -4.46
C GLY A 56 14.28 -18.48 -5.28
N ASP A 57 14.18 -18.40 -6.60
CA ASP A 57 15.32 -18.35 -7.51
C ASP A 57 16.13 -17.05 -7.35
N TYR A 58 15.44 -15.92 -7.16
CA TYR A 58 16.09 -14.62 -6.90
C TYR A 58 16.85 -14.61 -5.57
N ILE A 59 16.26 -15.18 -4.51
CA ILE A 59 16.96 -15.35 -3.23
C ILE A 59 18.17 -16.30 -3.39
N ALA A 60 17.97 -17.42 -4.05
CA ALA A 60 19.04 -18.40 -4.28
C ALA A 60 20.20 -17.84 -5.09
N GLN A 61 19.94 -16.93 -6.04
CA GLN A 61 20.98 -16.22 -6.79
C GLN A 61 21.87 -15.41 -5.85
N GLU A 62 21.28 -14.63 -4.94
CA GLU A 62 22.04 -13.80 -4.00
C GLU A 62 22.79 -14.64 -2.96
N LEU A 63 22.19 -15.76 -2.50
CA LEU A 63 22.85 -16.70 -1.62
C LEU A 63 24.08 -17.36 -2.28
N ARG A 64 23.99 -17.71 -3.57
CA ARG A 64 25.15 -18.23 -4.34
C ARG A 64 26.23 -17.16 -4.49
N ALA A 65 25.86 -15.93 -4.82
CA ALA A 65 26.80 -14.83 -4.92
C ALA A 65 27.54 -14.60 -3.60
N TRP A 66 26.82 -14.64 -2.48
CA TRP A 66 27.41 -14.52 -1.15
C TRP A 66 28.39 -15.66 -0.85
N ALA A 67 28.03 -16.92 -1.12
CA ALA A 67 28.87 -18.08 -0.88
C ALA A 67 30.15 -18.05 -1.75
N GLN A 68 30.08 -17.53 -2.98
CA GLN A 68 31.20 -17.56 -3.94
C GLN A 68 32.11 -16.33 -3.81
N LEU A 69 31.54 -15.17 -3.52
CA LEU A 69 32.24 -13.88 -3.62
C LEU A 69 32.50 -13.24 -2.25
N GLY A 70 31.74 -13.62 -1.20
CA GLY A 70 31.87 -12.95 0.09
C GLY A 70 31.66 -11.44 -0.04
N VAL A 71 32.59 -10.64 0.50
CA VAL A 71 32.54 -9.18 0.44
C VAL A 71 32.57 -8.62 -1.00
N GLU A 72 33.22 -9.34 -1.93
CA GLU A 72 33.32 -8.94 -3.32
C GLU A 72 31.96 -8.93 -4.05
N GLY A 73 30.95 -9.60 -3.50
CA GLY A 73 29.57 -9.54 -3.99
C GLY A 73 29.00 -8.13 -4.03
N HIS A 74 29.52 -7.20 -3.23
CA HIS A 74 29.13 -5.80 -3.29
C HIS A 74 29.44 -5.14 -4.65
N PHE A 75 30.46 -5.62 -5.35
CA PHE A 75 30.99 -5.00 -6.57
C PHE A 75 30.92 -5.91 -7.79
N HIS A 76 31.06 -7.23 -7.61
CA HIS A 76 31.34 -8.19 -8.68
C HIS A 76 30.29 -9.30 -8.83
N ALA A 77 29.22 -9.31 -8.02
CA ALA A 77 28.09 -10.21 -8.26
C ALA A 77 27.37 -9.87 -9.58
N ASP A 78 26.63 -10.82 -10.14
CA ASP A 78 25.75 -10.58 -11.30
C ASP A 78 24.79 -9.40 -11.04
N ASN A 79 24.35 -9.27 -9.79
CA ASN A 79 23.61 -8.11 -9.28
C ASN A 79 24.42 -7.48 -8.13
N PRO A 80 25.31 -6.51 -8.41
CA PRO A 80 26.16 -5.92 -7.38
C PRO A 80 25.32 -5.30 -6.24
N TRP A 81 25.70 -5.58 -4.99
CA TRP A 81 24.88 -5.19 -3.84
C TRP A 81 24.94 -3.69 -3.51
N MET A 82 26.00 -3.00 -3.90
CA MET A 82 26.10 -1.56 -3.70
C MET A 82 24.93 -0.79 -4.31
N PRO A 83 24.58 -0.94 -5.58
CA PRO A 83 23.44 -0.28 -6.20
C PRO A 83 22.16 -1.14 -6.20
N TYR A 84 22.08 -2.24 -5.49
CA TYR A 84 21.01 -3.24 -5.64
C TYR A 84 19.59 -2.63 -5.54
N HIS A 85 19.35 -1.73 -4.59
CA HIS A 85 18.08 -1.03 -4.43
C HIS A 85 17.69 -0.22 -5.67
N ARG A 86 18.66 0.25 -6.47
CA ARG A 86 18.43 1.04 -7.69
C ARG A 86 17.84 0.22 -8.84
N MET A 87 17.95 -1.11 -8.78
CA MET A 87 17.29 -2.00 -9.75
C MET A 87 15.77 -1.89 -9.66
N LEU A 88 15.25 -1.46 -8.50
CA LEU A 88 13.82 -1.24 -8.24
C LEU A 88 13.36 0.20 -8.49
N THR A 89 14.30 1.17 -8.62
CA THR A 89 13.96 2.60 -8.67
C THR A 89 13.01 2.96 -9.82
N GLN A 90 13.31 2.53 -11.05
CA GLN A 90 12.49 2.84 -12.23
C GLN A 90 11.09 2.23 -12.13
N LEU A 91 11.01 0.97 -11.68
CA LEU A 91 9.74 0.26 -11.51
C LEU A 91 8.90 0.90 -10.40
N THR A 92 9.54 1.26 -9.31
CA THR A 92 8.90 1.92 -8.17
C THR A 92 8.40 3.32 -8.54
N ALA A 93 9.23 4.12 -9.23
CA ALA A 93 8.86 5.44 -9.70
C ALA A 93 7.62 5.37 -10.63
N LYS A 94 7.63 4.45 -11.59
CA LYS A 94 6.49 4.20 -12.49
C LYS A 94 5.24 3.77 -11.72
N LEU A 95 5.40 2.88 -10.72
CA LEU A 95 4.30 2.37 -9.91
C LEU A 95 3.54 3.47 -9.15
N VAL A 96 4.29 4.44 -8.60
CA VAL A 96 3.71 5.50 -7.77
C VAL A 96 3.54 6.83 -8.52
N GLY A 97 3.84 6.88 -9.83
CA GLY A 97 3.75 8.10 -10.63
C GLY A 97 4.70 9.20 -10.15
N ALA A 98 5.95 8.83 -9.90
CA ALA A 98 7.01 9.70 -9.42
C ALA A 98 8.19 9.76 -10.41
N ARG A 99 9.12 10.69 -10.18
CA ARG A 99 10.42 10.70 -10.84
C ARG A 99 11.39 9.73 -10.14
N PRO A 100 12.35 9.13 -10.81
CA PRO A 100 13.31 8.19 -10.20
C PRO A 100 14.03 8.75 -8.98
N ALA A 101 14.42 10.04 -9.01
CA ALA A 101 15.09 10.69 -7.88
C ALA A 101 14.21 10.90 -6.64
N GLU A 102 12.88 10.77 -6.79
CA GLU A 102 11.91 10.99 -5.71
C GLU A 102 11.59 9.72 -4.92
N VAL A 103 12.08 8.55 -5.34
CA VAL A 103 11.74 7.27 -4.70
C VAL A 103 12.97 6.49 -4.27
N VAL A 104 12.82 5.76 -3.18
CA VAL A 104 13.80 4.79 -2.69
C VAL A 104 13.09 3.63 -2.02
N VAL A 105 13.60 2.41 -2.20
CA VAL A 105 13.16 1.22 -1.45
C VAL A 105 14.13 1.02 -0.28
N MET A 106 13.61 1.15 0.93
CA MET A 106 14.41 1.07 2.16
C MET A 106 13.55 0.71 3.36
N ASN A 107 14.16 0.16 4.40
CA ASN A 107 13.55 -0.09 5.71
C ASN A 107 12.18 -0.83 5.65
N SER A 108 11.34 -0.57 6.64
CA SER A 108 9.92 -0.94 6.67
C SER A 108 9.06 0.34 6.72
N LEU A 109 7.74 0.20 6.50
CA LEU A 109 6.82 1.34 6.43
C LEU A 109 6.93 2.25 7.65
N THR A 110 6.77 1.72 8.86
CA THR A 110 6.74 2.53 10.09
C THR A 110 8.09 3.20 10.36
N VAL A 111 9.22 2.54 10.02
CA VAL A 111 10.54 3.20 10.09
C VAL A 111 10.62 4.36 9.12
N ASN A 112 10.19 4.17 7.87
CA ASN A 112 10.15 5.24 6.88
C ASN A 112 9.23 6.40 7.34
N LEU A 113 8.07 6.08 7.91
CA LEU A 113 7.15 7.08 8.44
C LEU A 113 7.82 7.94 9.55
N HIS A 114 8.54 7.30 10.48
CA HIS A 114 9.30 8.04 11.49
C HIS A 114 10.40 8.93 10.89
N LEU A 115 11.14 8.42 9.89
CA LEU A 115 12.17 9.21 9.20
C LEU A 115 11.56 10.43 8.49
N MET A 116 10.39 10.24 7.85
CA MET A 116 9.68 11.36 7.21
C MET A 116 9.17 12.36 8.25
N MET A 117 8.59 11.91 9.35
CA MET A 117 8.16 12.82 10.41
C MET A 117 9.33 13.55 11.06
N ALA A 118 10.50 12.93 11.24
CA ALA A 118 11.69 13.61 11.73
C ALA A 118 12.12 14.78 10.83
N SER A 119 11.91 14.65 9.52
CA SER A 119 12.21 15.72 8.56
C SER A 119 11.09 16.75 8.44
N PHE A 120 9.85 16.30 8.34
CA PHE A 120 8.72 17.10 7.87
C PHE A 120 7.78 17.57 8.98
N TYR A 121 7.68 16.88 10.11
CA TYR A 121 6.93 17.35 11.26
C TYR A 121 7.80 18.29 12.11
N ARG A 122 7.67 19.60 11.86
CA ARG A 122 8.44 20.65 12.53
C ARG A 122 7.47 21.58 13.28
N PRO A 123 6.99 21.16 14.47
CA PRO A 123 5.99 21.93 15.20
C PRO A 123 6.54 23.26 15.69
N SER A 124 5.66 24.27 15.69
CA SER A 124 5.88 25.59 16.27
C SER A 124 4.73 25.93 17.22
N THR A 125 4.83 27.05 17.95
CA THR A 125 3.76 27.51 18.86
C THR A 125 2.42 27.73 18.15
N ALA A 126 2.42 28.15 16.89
CA ALA A 126 1.20 28.39 16.11
C ALA A 126 0.75 27.18 15.31
N ARG A 127 1.68 26.35 14.84
CA ARG A 127 1.45 25.26 13.90
C ARG A 127 2.08 23.99 14.45
N TYR A 128 1.28 23.12 15.08
CA TYR A 128 1.80 21.97 15.81
C TYR A 128 0.94 20.69 15.69
N LYS A 129 -0.29 20.82 15.16
CA LYS A 129 -1.19 19.67 15.05
C LYS A 129 -0.79 18.73 13.92
N ILE A 130 -1.08 17.44 14.11
CA ILE A 130 -1.07 16.43 13.05
C ILE A 130 -2.51 16.02 12.78
N LEU A 131 -2.95 16.17 11.53
CA LEU A 131 -4.26 15.68 11.08
C LEU A 131 -4.12 14.24 10.61
N VAL A 132 -4.92 13.35 11.19
CA VAL A 132 -5.05 11.95 10.78
C VAL A 132 -6.53 11.58 10.58
N GLU A 133 -6.82 10.46 9.93
CA GLU A 133 -8.17 9.91 9.92
C GLU A 133 -8.51 9.22 11.25
N ARG A 134 -9.73 9.41 11.75
CA ARG A 134 -10.22 8.64 12.90
C ARG A 134 -10.28 7.17 12.51
N GLY A 135 -9.69 6.31 13.35
CA GLY A 135 -9.56 4.90 13.03
C GLY A 135 -8.47 4.61 12.01
N ALA A 136 -7.47 5.51 11.84
CA ALA A 136 -6.22 5.19 11.13
C ALA A 136 -5.63 3.88 11.65
N PHE A 137 -4.84 3.21 10.79
CA PHE A 137 -4.22 1.95 11.23
C PHE A 137 -3.43 2.15 12.52
N PRO A 138 -3.53 1.24 13.51
CA PRO A 138 -2.95 1.46 14.84
C PRO A 138 -1.48 1.84 14.84
N SER A 139 -0.67 1.26 13.92
CA SER A 139 0.76 1.59 13.80
C SER A 139 1.00 3.06 13.49
N ASP A 140 0.22 3.66 12.59
CA ASP A 140 0.35 5.07 12.21
C ASP A 140 -0.05 5.97 13.38
N ARG A 141 -1.15 5.63 14.04
CA ARG A 141 -1.60 6.35 15.22
C ARG A 141 -0.57 6.31 16.34
N TYR A 142 0.08 5.14 16.57
CA TYR A 142 1.14 5.02 17.56
C TYR A 142 2.38 5.83 17.15
N ALA A 143 2.78 5.77 15.88
CA ALA A 143 3.91 6.54 15.37
C ALA A 143 3.66 8.05 15.50
N VAL A 144 2.48 8.54 15.12
CA VAL A 144 2.10 9.95 15.24
C VAL A 144 2.11 10.40 16.69
N LYS A 145 1.46 9.65 17.60
CA LYS A 145 1.44 9.99 19.02
C LYS A 145 2.86 10.05 19.61
N SER A 146 3.68 9.06 19.30
CA SER A 146 5.08 9.03 19.78
C SER A 146 5.92 10.21 19.26
N GLN A 147 5.65 10.69 18.03
CA GLN A 147 6.32 11.89 17.50
C GLN A 147 5.84 13.16 18.21
N ILE A 148 4.56 13.29 18.51
CA ILE A 148 4.02 14.41 19.28
C ILE A 148 4.67 14.43 20.67
N ASP A 149 4.70 13.27 21.36
CA ASP A 149 5.34 13.13 22.69
C ASP A 149 6.85 13.46 22.62
N PHE A 150 7.55 12.99 21.57
CA PHE A 150 8.97 13.24 21.36
C PHE A 150 9.30 14.74 21.22
N HIS A 151 8.37 15.52 20.66
CA HIS A 151 8.48 16.98 20.58
C HIS A 151 8.01 17.70 21.86
N GLY A 152 7.66 16.98 22.92
CA GLY A 152 7.21 17.56 24.20
C GLY A 152 5.80 18.18 24.12
N LEU A 153 4.99 17.77 23.16
CA LEU A 153 3.62 18.24 22.97
C LEU A 153 2.61 17.23 23.55
N ASP A 154 1.44 17.73 23.93
CA ASP A 154 0.34 16.88 24.40
C ASP A 154 -0.46 16.31 23.22
N PRO A 155 -0.54 14.97 23.05
CA PRO A 155 -1.35 14.34 22.01
C PRO A 155 -2.83 14.71 22.08
N ALA A 156 -3.38 15.02 23.24
CA ALA A 156 -4.79 15.39 23.38
C ALA A 156 -5.13 16.72 22.67
N SER A 157 -4.18 17.64 22.59
CA SER A 157 -4.34 18.93 21.91
C SER A 157 -3.74 18.97 20.51
N SER A 158 -2.78 18.08 20.22
CA SER A 158 -1.97 18.11 19.00
C SER A 158 -2.42 17.09 17.93
N LEU A 159 -3.19 16.04 18.31
CA LEU A 159 -3.74 15.09 17.37
C LEU A 159 -5.14 15.55 16.94
N LEU A 160 -5.30 15.90 15.67
CA LEU A 160 -6.56 16.24 15.06
C LEU A 160 -7.10 15.05 14.26
N GLU A 161 -8.31 14.60 14.55
CA GLU A 161 -8.91 13.44 13.88
C GLU A 161 -10.04 13.85 12.94
N LEU A 162 -9.89 13.50 11.66
CA LEU A 162 -10.97 13.55 10.68
C LEU A 162 -11.97 12.42 10.95
N THR A 163 -13.24 12.75 11.10
CA THR A 163 -14.30 11.79 11.47
C THR A 163 -15.39 11.78 10.40
N PRO A 164 -15.87 10.61 9.96
CA PRO A 164 -17.03 10.54 9.06
C PRO A 164 -18.26 11.12 9.74
N ARG A 165 -19.25 11.52 8.94
CA ARG A 165 -20.56 11.97 9.47
C ARG A 165 -21.25 10.83 10.24
N ALA A 166 -22.23 11.17 11.06
CA ALA A 166 -23.04 10.17 11.75
C ALA A 166 -23.63 9.18 10.74
N ASP A 167 -23.60 7.88 11.08
CA ASP A 167 -24.09 6.78 10.25
C ASP A 167 -23.34 6.56 8.91
N GLU A 168 -22.23 7.26 8.66
CA GLU A 168 -21.34 7.04 7.52
C GLU A 168 -20.06 6.32 7.93
N PHE A 169 -19.51 5.52 7.02
CA PHE A 169 -18.24 4.81 7.21
C PHE A 169 -17.08 5.47 6.48
N CYS A 170 -17.40 6.23 5.45
CA CYS A 170 -16.44 6.90 4.58
C CYS A 170 -16.39 8.40 4.83
N MET A 171 -15.21 8.98 4.65
CA MET A 171 -15.02 10.42 4.69
C MET A 171 -15.53 11.06 3.39
N ARG A 172 -16.15 12.22 3.48
CA ARG A 172 -16.49 13.02 2.31
C ARG A 172 -15.39 14.01 1.99
N ASP A 173 -15.11 14.22 0.72
CA ASP A 173 -14.03 15.10 0.28
C ASP A 173 -14.28 16.55 0.73
N GLU A 174 -15.55 17.00 0.69
CA GLU A 174 -15.95 18.32 1.19
C GLU A 174 -15.71 18.51 2.69
N ASP A 175 -15.86 17.45 3.51
CA ASP A 175 -15.62 17.54 4.96
C ASP A 175 -14.12 17.59 5.27
N ILE A 176 -13.30 16.87 4.46
CA ILE A 176 -11.83 16.94 4.54
C ILE A 176 -11.36 18.35 4.21
N GLU A 177 -11.83 18.92 3.10
CA GLU A 177 -11.45 20.28 2.67
C GLU A 177 -11.92 21.32 3.70
N ALA A 178 -13.15 21.24 4.19
CA ALA A 178 -13.69 22.15 5.21
C ALA A 178 -12.88 22.10 6.52
N LEU A 179 -12.43 20.90 6.94
CA LEU A 179 -11.59 20.77 8.14
C LEU A 179 -10.21 21.42 7.92
N ILE A 180 -9.59 21.18 6.76
CA ILE A 180 -8.30 21.78 6.41
C ILE A 180 -8.44 23.31 6.32
N ASP A 181 -9.52 23.82 5.75
CA ASP A 181 -9.74 25.27 5.66
C ASP A 181 -9.93 25.93 7.02
N ARG A 182 -10.59 25.27 7.97
CA ARG A 182 -10.83 25.77 9.31
C ARG A 182 -9.61 25.69 10.21
N GLU A 183 -8.90 24.55 10.20
CA GLU A 183 -7.83 24.25 11.17
C GLU A 183 -6.42 24.42 10.58
N GLY A 184 -6.28 24.60 9.28
CA GLY A 184 -5.03 24.50 8.54
C GLY A 184 -3.91 25.40 9.07
N GLU A 185 -4.24 26.56 9.67
CA GLU A 185 -3.24 27.44 10.29
C GLU A 185 -2.53 26.77 11.49
N SER A 186 -3.18 25.85 12.17
CA SER A 186 -2.63 25.11 13.32
C SER A 186 -2.04 23.75 12.95
N ILE A 187 -2.28 23.24 11.71
CA ILE A 187 -1.83 21.93 11.25
C ILE A 187 -0.39 22.04 10.72
N ALA A 188 0.55 21.34 11.37
CA ALA A 188 1.92 21.18 10.88
C ALA A 188 2.02 20.08 9.82
N LEU A 189 1.30 18.97 10.01
CA LEU A 189 1.34 17.81 9.14
C LEU A 189 -0.07 17.25 8.91
N ILE A 190 -0.43 17.04 7.66
CA ILE A 190 -1.56 16.17 7.25
C ILE A 190 -0.96 14.81 6.91
N LEU A 191 -1.37 13.76 7.64
CA LEU A 191 -0.95 12.38 7.39
C LEU A 191 -2.19 11.50 7.27
N LEU A 192 -2.57 11.15 6.05
CA LEU A 192 -3.73 10.31 5.77
C LEU A 192 -3.31 9.05 5.00
N GLY A 193 -4.14 8.02 5.04
CA GLY A 193 -3.98 6.88 4.15
C GLY A 193 -4.28 7.25 2.69
N GLY A 194 -3.61 6.62 1.72
CA GLY A 194 -4.03 6.73 0.32
C GLY A 194 -5.31 5.93 0.05
N VAL A 195 -5.44 4.79 0.74
CA VAL A 195 -6.66 3.96 0.80
C VAL A 195 -6.88 3.55 2.25
N ASN A 196 -8.06 3.80 2.77
CA ASN A 196 -8.42 3.40 4.14
C ASN A 196 -8.45 1.88 4.27
N TYR A 197 -7.73 1.34 5.24
CA TYR A 197 -7.59 -0.10 5.41
C TYR A 197 -8.88 -0.79 5.81
N ALA A 198 -9.77 -0.12 6.56
CA ALA A 198 -11.00 -0.70 7.07
C ALA A 198 -12.12 -0.68 6.03
N THR A 199 -12.33 0.46 5.37
CA THR A 199 -13.44 0.65 4.41
C THR A 199 -13.08 0.34 2.96
N GLY A 200 -11.78 0.39 2.60
CA GLY A 200 -11.33 0.32 1.21
C GLY A 200 -11.52 1.63 0.43
N GLN A 201 -11.94 2.72 1.10
CA GLN A 201 -12.07 4.04 0.48
C GLN A 201 -10.72 4.56 -0.01
N ALA A 202 -10.62 4.92 -1.28
CA ALA A 202 -9.52 5.70 -1.82
C ALA A 202 -9.81 7.19 -1.62
N PHE A 203 -8.82 7.94 -1.09
CA PHE A 203 -8.93 9.38 -0.88
C PHE A 203 -8.51 10.16 -2.13
N ASP A 204 -9.08 11.36 -2.31
CA ASP A 204 -8.57 12.33 -3.29
C ASP A 204 -7.27 12.97 -2.80
N MET A 205 -6.16 12.24 -2.99
CA MET A 205 -4.84 12.70 -2.56
C MET A 205 -4.41 14.00 -3.25
N ALA A 206 -4.84 14.24 -4.48
CA ALA A 206 -4.56 15.48 -5.19
C ALA A 206 -5.28 16.68 -4.55
N GLY A 207 -6.58 16.54 -4.28
CA GLY A 207 -7.38 17.57 -3.60
C GLY A 207 -6.89 17.86 -2.20
N ILE A 208 -6.58 16.82 -1.41
CA ILE A 208 -6.03 16.95 -0.06
C ILE A 208 -4.68 17.70 -0.09
N THR A 209 -3.80 17.32 -1.01
CA THR A 209 -2.49 17.98 -1.16
C THR A 209 -2.66 19.45 -1.51
N LYS A 210 -3.54 19.75 -2.46
CA LYS A 210 -3.84 21.13 -2.87
C LYS A 210 -4.39 21.97 -1.71
N ALA A 211 -5.36 21.42 -0.96
CA ALA A 211 -5.96 22.10 0.18
C ALA A 211 -4.93 22.33 1.30
N GLY A 212 -4.14 21.32 1.67
CA GLY A 212 -3.09 21.42 2.69
C GLY A 212 -2.02 22.45 2.32
N ARG A 213 -1.53 22.42 1.09
CA ARG A 213 -0.52 23.38 0.59
C ARG A 213 -1.03 24.82 0.57
N ARG A 214 -2.30 25.05 0.23
CA ARG A 214 -2.93 26.38 0.30
C ARG A 214 -2.87 26.97 1.70
N LYS A 215 -2.91 26.11 2.73
CA LYS A 215 -2.81 26.48 4.14
C LYS A 215 -1.38 26.41 4.70
N GLY A 216 -0.38 26.05 3.88
CA GLY A 216 1.01 25.92 4.31
C GLY A 216 1.27 24.68 5.19
N CYS A 217 0.40 23.68 5.14
CA CYS A 217 0.61 22.39 5.79
C CYS A 217 1.62 21.55 5.00
N ILE A 218 2.40 20.74 5.69
CA ILE A 218 3.07 19.58 5.11
C ILE A 218 2.04 18.50 4.86
N VAL A 219 2.14 17.80 3.73
CA VAL A 219 1.21 16.71 3.36
C VAL A 219 1.97 15.43 3.08
N GLY A 220 1.70 14.41 3.86
CA GLY A 220 2.25 13.06 3.70
C GLY A 220 1.15 11.99 3.59
N PHE A 221 1.46 10.87 2.94
CA PHE A 221 0.52 9.74 2.81
C PHE A 221 1.15 8.42 3.22
N ASP A 222 0.36 7.60 3.95
CA ASP A 222 0.57 6.15 4.04
C ASP A 222 -0.12 5.47 2.86
N LEU A 223 0.67 4.86 1.99
CA LEU A 223 0.20 4.17 0.80
C LEU A 223 0.17 2.65 0.96
N ALA A 224 0.16 2.13 2.18
CA ALA A 224 0.17 0.68 2.45
C ALA A 224 -0.93 -0.09 1.72
N HIS A 225 -2.09 0.52 1.52
CA HIS A 225 -3.22 -0.05 0.78
C HIS A 225 -3.41 0.57 -0.61
N ALA A 226 -2.59 1.54 -0.99
CA ALA A 226 -2.70 2.24 -2.29
C ALA A 226 -1.65 1.77 -3.30
N ALA A 227 -0.38 1.58 -2.87
CA ALA A 227 0.70 1.16 -3.75
C ALA A 227 0.43 -0.24 -4.34
N GLY A 228 0.42 -0.33 -5.68
CA GLY A 228 0.08 -1.55 -6.41
C GLY A 228 -1.42 -1.89 -6.50
N ASN A 229 -2.29 -1.03 -5.95
CA ASN A 229 -3.74 -1.25 -5.89
C ASN A 229 -4.52 -0.23 -6.71
N ILE A 230 -4.17 1.05 -6.61
CA ILE A 230 -4.80 2.14 -7.36
C ILE A 230 -3.76 2.93 -8.16
N PRO A 231 -4.16 3.64 -9.24
CA PRO A 231 -3.25 4.54 -9.94
C PRO A 231 -2.78 5.68 -9.03
N LEU A 232 -1.47 5.95 -9.04
CA LEU A 232 -0.84 7.01 -8.28
C LEU A 232 -0.11 7.98 -9.23
N ARG A 233 -0.06 9.27 -8.87
CA ARG A 233 0.67 10.33 -9.58
C ARG A 233 1.33 11.26 -8.57
N LEU A 234 2.21 10.71 -7.73
CA LEU A 234 2.76 11.44 -6.59
C LEU A 234 3.52 12.70 -7.02
N HIS A 235 4.27 12.63 -8.12
CA HIS A 235 4.96 13.81 -8.63
C HIS A 235 3.96 14.93 -8.96
N ASP A 236 2.95 14.63 -9.78
CA ASP A 236 1.99 15.62 -10.25
C ASP A 236 1.08 16.16 -9.14
N TRP A 237 0.67 15.29 -8.21
CA TRP A 237 -0.15 15.68 -7.05
C TRP A 237 0.63 16.52 -6.04
N GLY A 238 1.93 16.29 -5.94
CA GLY A 238 2.87 17.08 -5.16
C GLY A 238 2.74 16.97 -3.64
N PRO A 239 2.41 15.81 -3.02
CA PRO A 239 2.61 15.68 -1.57
C PRO A 239 4.08 15.88 -1.21
N ASP A 240 4.37 16.12 0.05
CA ASP A 240 5.74 16.33 0.49
C ASP A 240 6.49 15.00 0.59
N PHE A 241 5.82 13.97 1.09
CA PHE A 241 6.33 12.62 1.16
C PHE A 241 5.21 11.57 1.09
N ALA A 242 5.58 10.32 0.82
CA ALA A 242 4.72 9.16 1.01
C ALA A 242 5.54 7.94 1.39
N VAL A 243 4.91 7.01 2.11
CA VAL A 243 5.54 5.74 2.54
C VAL A 243 4.61 4.57 2.28
N TRP A 244 5.16 3.38 2.02
CA TRP A 244 4.37 2.16 1.85
C TRP A 244 5.13 0.90 2.26
N CYS A 245 4.39 -0.16 2.53
CA CYS A 245 4.94 -1.51 2.65
C CYS A 245 4.80 -2.26 1.32
N SER A 246 5.72 -3.18 1.05
CA SER A 246 5.71 -3.93 -0.20
C SER A 246 5.22 -5.37 -0.06
N TYR A 247 4.87 -5.83 1.14
CA TYR A 247 4.41 -7.20 1.38
C TYR A 247 2.91 -7.42 1.08
N LYS A 248 2.12 -6.35 0.91
CA LYS A 248 0.69 -6.43 0.58
C LYS A 248 0.49 -6.61 -0.93
N TYR A 249 -0.14 -5.65 -1.59
CA TYR A 249 -0.43 -5.72 -3.03
C TYR A 249 0.80 -5.89 -3.91
N LEU A 250 1.98 -5.46 -3.44
CA LEU A 250 3.23 -5.62 -4.19
C LEU A 250 3.89 -7.00 -4.04
N ASN A 251 3.31 -7.93 -3.29
CA ASN A 251 3.71 -9.34 -3.21
C ASN A 251 5.21 -9.58 -2.86
N GLY A 252 5.84 -8.63 -2.15
CA GLY A 252 7.28 -8.70 -1.84
C GLY A 252 7.64 -9.70 -0.74
N GLY A 253 6.63 -10.38 -0.14
CA GLY A 253 6.83 -11.38 0.91
C GLY A 253 6.85 -10.83 2.34
N PRO A 254 6.76 -11.71 3.35
CA PRO A 254 6.73 -11.32 4.75
C PRO A 254 8.03 -10.60 5.15
N GLY A 255 7.89 -9.46 5.86
CA GLY A 255 9.04 -8.65 6.26
C GLY A 255 9.75 -7.88 5.13
N CYS A 256 9.13 -7.79 3.95
CA CYS A 256 9.69 -7.09 2.80
C CYS A 256 9.99 -5.62 3.08
N VAL A 257 10.99 -5.13 2.36
CA VAL A 257 11.39 -3.72 2.36
C VAL A 257 10.23 -2.82 1.96
N GLY A 258 10.08 -1.68 2.64
CA GLY A 258 9.14 -0.63 2.26
C GLY A 258 9.67 0.26 1.15
N GLY A 259 8.83 1.20 0.73
CA GLY A 259 9.24 2.27 -0.16
C GLY A 259 8.95 3.63 0.46
N CYS A 260 9.65 4.62 -0.05
CA CYS A 260 9.53 6.01 0.35
C CYS A 260 9.56 6.91 -0.89
N PHE A 261 8.72 7.93 -0.88
CA PHE A 261 8.72 9.03 -1.84
C PHE A 261 9.00 10.32 -1.09
N VAL A 262 9.89 11.14 -1.65
CA VAL A 262 10.12 12.53 -1.22
C VAL A 262 10.09 13.38 -2.47
N HIS A 263 9.18 14.36 -2.52
CA HIS A 263 9.03 15.20 -3.69
C HIS A 263 10.34 15.95 -4.02
N GLU A 264 10.67 16.11 -5.29
CA GLU A 264 11.94 16.69 -5.76
C GLU A 264 12.24 18.07 -5.19
N ARG A 265 11.20 18.89 -4.86
CA ARG A 265 11.39 20.20 -4.22
C ARG A 265 12.10 20.12 -2.87
N HIS A 266 12.07 18.95 -2.21
CA HIS A 266 12.73 18.66 -0.94
C HIS A 266 13.97 17.77 -1.10
N ALA A 267 13.93 16.90 -2.09
CA ALA A 267 14.93 15.86 -2.30
C ALA A 267 16.35 16.44 -2.54
N CYS A 268 16.42 17.65 -3.08
CA CYS A 268 17.67 18.36 -3.33
C CYS A 268 18.01 19.42 -2.28
N SER A 269 17.20 19.56 -1.20
CA SER A 269 17.47 20.53 -0.14
C SER A 269 18.43 19.96 0.91
N PRO A 270 19.66 20.46 1.05
CA PRO A 270 20.58 20.02 2.07
C PRO A 270 20.16 20.48 3.48
N GLU A 271 19.34 21.52 3.57
CA GLU A 271 18.94 22.16 4.82
C GLU A 271 17.81 21.42 5.55
N LEU A 272 17.08 20.54 4.86
CA LEU A 272 16.00 19.78 5.47
C LEU A 272 16.59 18.78 6.48
N PRO A 273 16.24 18.89 7.78
CA PRO A 273 16.76 17.99 8.80
C PRO A 273 16.42 16.54 8.49
N ARG A 274 17.36 15.65 8.70
CA ARG A 274 17.18 14.21 8.55
C ARG A 274 18.07 13.43 9.47
N PHE A 275 17.65 12.24 9.86
CA PHE A 275 18.59 11.32 10.46
C PHE A 275 19.60 10.86 9.40
N ALA A 276 20.87 10.92 9.75
CA ALA A 276 21.96 10.58 8.84
C ALA A 276 22.43 9.13 9.07
N GLY A 277 22.79 8.50 7.98
CA GLY A 277 23.40 7.18 8.00
C GLY A 277 24.37 7.02 6.85
N TRP A 278 25.25 6.04 6.94
CA TRP A 278 26.36 5.87 6.00
C TRP A 278 25.85 5.67 4.56
N TRP A 279 24.70 4.99 4.38
CA TRP A 279 24.19 4.71 3.04
C TRP A 279 23.56 5.91 2.36
N GLY A 280 23.05 6.86 3.12
CA GLY A 280 22.54 8.14 2.60
C GLY A 280 23.64 9.17 2.33
N HIS A 281 24.90 8.88 2.69
CA HIS A 281 26.03 9.74 2.36
C HIS A 281 26.41 9.65 0.89
N ASP A 282 26.91 10.76 0.32
CA ASP A 282 27.35 10.84 -1.10
C ASP A 282 28.29 9.69 -1.44
N GLU A 283 27.92 8.91 -2.44
CA GLU A 283 28.66 7.70 -2.84
C GLU A 283 30.10 8.00 -3.31
N LYS A 284 30.36 9.22 -3.83
CA LYS A 284 31.69 9.62 -4.31
C LYS A 284 32.68 9.81 -3.17
N THR A 285 32.19 10.17 -2.01
CA THR A 285 33.01 10.47 -0.81
C THR A 285 32.80 9.46 0.31
N ARG A 286 31.82 8.56 0.19
CA ARG A 286 31.45 7.57 1.22
C ARG A 286 32.64 6.78 1.76
N PHE A 287 33.52 6.30 0.90
CA PHE A 287 34.70 5.51 1.28
C PHE A 287 35.91 6.35 1.71
N GLN A 288 35.82 7.68 1.69
CA GLN A 288 36.84 8.55 2.27
C GLN A 288 36.76 8.60 3.79
N MET A 289 35.66 8.08 4.38
CA MET A 289 35.44 8.01 5.84
C MET A 289 35.59 9.34 6.54
N GLY A 290 35.20 10.44 5.89
CA GLY A 290 35.21 11.77 6.48
C GLY A 290 34.18 11.94 7.61
N PRO A 291 34.38 12.89 8.53
CA PRO A 291 33.50 13.09 9.68
C PRO A 291 32.17 13.79 9.32
N GLU A 292 32.12 14.46 8.16
CA GLU A 292 30.96 15.27 7.79
C GLU A 292 30.01 14.51 6.87
N PHE A 293 28.73 14.51 7.24
CA PHE A 293 27.68 13.90 6.42
C PHE A 293 27.33 14.81 5.23
N GLN A 294 27.43 14.27 4.03
CA GLN A 294 26.97 14.89 2.79
C GLN A 294 25.87 14.02 2.20
N ALA A 295 24.62 14.49 2.28
CA ALA A 295 23.50 13.70 1.80
C ALA A 295 23.55 13.49 0.28
N MET A 296 23.25 12.27 -0.19
CA MET A 296 22.93 12.02 -1.59
C MET A 296 21.76 12.91 -2.01
N LEU A 297 21.75 13.31 -3.27
CA LEU A 297 20.59 13.97 -3.88
C LEU A 297 19.43 12.98 -4.03
N GLY A 298 18.22 13.48 -3.97
CA GLY A 298 17.02 12.65 -4.10
C GLY A 298 16.64 11.94 -2.81
N ALA A 299 15.63 11.07 -2.92
CA ALA A 299 15.10 10.29 -1.80
C ALA A 299 16.15 9.32 -1.20
N GLU A 300 17.18 8.94 -1.98
CA GLU A 300 18.29 8.10 -1.50
C GLU A 300 19.05 8.73 -0.33
N GLY A 301 19.03 10.07 -0.18
CA GLY A 301 19.64 10.78 0.93
C GLY A 301 19.00 10.50 2.30
N TRP A 302 17.87 9.80 2.37
CA TRP A 302 17.23 9.35 3.60
C TRP A 302 17.58 7.92 4.00
N GLN A 303 18.39 7.21 3.20
CA GLN A 303 18.87 5.88 3.57
C GLN A 303 19.81 5.95 4.77
N LEU A 304 19.69 4.97 5.67
CA LEU A 304 20.55 4.89 6.86
C LEU A 304 21.63 3.82 6.70
N SER A 305 21.22 2.60 6.49
CA SER A 305 22.07 1.41 6.43
C SER A 305 22.06 0.78 5.05
N ASN A 306 22.94 -0.20 4.87
CA ASN A 306 23.01 -1.01 3.65
C ASN A 306 21.64 -1.58 3.26
N PRO A 307 21.34 -1.67 1.97
CA PRO A 307 20.13 -2.30 1.48
C PRO A 307 20.05 -3.76 1.93
N PRO A 308 18.90 -4.23 2.44
CA PRO A 308 18.72 -5.62 2.86
C PRO A 308 18.49 -6.52 1.63
N ILE A 309 19.57 -6.98 1.01
CA ILE A 309 19.61 -7.66 -0.29
C ILE A 309 18.61 -8.83 -0.37
N LEU A 310 18.64 -9.74 0.63
CA LEU A 310 17.78 -10.92 0.63
C LEU A 310 16.27 -10.58 0.75
N ALA A 311 15.94 -9.43 1.34
CA ALA A 311 14.55 -8.95 1.39
C ALA A 311 14.14 -8.17 0.13
N LEU A 312 15.11 -7.62 -0.61
CA LEU A 312 14.88 -6.94 -1.90
C LEU A 312 14.67 -7.93 -3.05
N ALA A 313 15.32 -9.09 -3.00
CA ALA A 313 15.27 -10.09 -4.07
C ALA A 313 13.84 -10.56 -4.41
N PRO A 314 12.97 -10.95 -3.46
CA PRO A 314 11.58 -11.31 -3.74
C PRO A 314 10.76 -10.13 -4.26
N LEU A 315 11.04 -8.91 -3.77
CA LEU A 315 10.37 -7.71 -4.28
C LEU A 315 10.72 -7.46 -5.75
N ARG A 316 11.99 -7.66 -6.13
CA ARG A 316 12.43 -7.55 -7.52
C ARG A 316 11.65 -8.53 -8.42
N ALA A 317 11.54 -9.80 -8.00
CA ALA A 317 10.77 -10.81 -8.72
C ALA A 317 9.30 -10.39 -8.94
N SER A 318 8.67 -9.79 -7.93
CA SER A 318 7.29 -9.30 -8.04
C SER A 318 7.18 -8.06 -8.92
N MET A 319 8.08 -7.09 -8.77
CA MET A 319 8.04 -5.84 -9.54
C MET A 319 8.22 -6.08 -11.05
N GLU A 320 8.98 -7.10 -11.45
CA GLU A 320 9.09 -7.53 -12.84
C GLU A 320 7.75 -8.10 -13.38
N ILE A 321 6.97 -8.78 -12.52
CA ILE A 321 5.61 -9.24 -12.88
C ILE A 321 4.68 -8.02 -13.08
N PHE A 322 4.74 -7.02 -12.20
CA PHE A 322 4.00 -5.77 -12.35
C PHE A 322 4.35 -5.03 -13.65
N ALA A 323 5.64 -4.96 -13.98
CA ALA A 323 6.10 -4.35 -15.22
C ALA A 323 5.56 -5.06 -16.46
N ALA A 324 5.55 -6.40 -16.44
CA ALA A 324 5.05 -7.21 -17.54
C ALA A 324 3.52 -7.12 -17.69
N ALA A 325 2.78 -7.05 -16.58
CA ALA A 325 1.31 -6.95 -16.59
C ALA A 325 0.81 -5.56 -17.01
N GLY A 326 1.52 -4.51 -16.63
CA GLY A 326 1.13 -3.11 -16.88
C GLY A 326 0.04 -2.61 -15.92
N LEU A 327 0.30 -1.45 -15.30
CA LEU A 327 -0.56 -0.89 -14.25
C LEU A 327 -1.97 -0.56 -14.72
N GLU A 328 -2.11 -0.08 -15.95
CA GLU A 328 -3.41 0.24 -16.55
C GLU A 328 -4.27 -1.01 -16.74
N HIS A 329 -3.68 -2.10 -17.23
CA HIS A 329 -4.37 -3.37 -17.39
C HIS A 329 -4.78 -3.95 -16.03
N LEU A 330 -3.89 -3.89 -15.03
CA LEU A 330 -4.19 -4.31 -13.66
C LEU A 330 -5.36 -3.51 -13.10
N ARG A 331 -5.36 -2.19 -13.28
CA ARG A 331 -6.47 -1.34 -12.82
C ARG A 331 -7.77 -1.67 -13.54
N ALA A 332 -7.75 -1.83 -14.85
CA ALA A 332 -8.92 -2.19 -15.63
C ALA A 332 -9.55 -3.51 -15.15
N LYS A 333 -8.74 -4.55 -14.95
CA LYS A 333 -9.22 -5.84 -14.40
C LYS A 333 -9.71 -5.69 -12.96
N SER A 334 -9.03 -4.92 -12.10
CA SER A 334 -9.45 -4.67 -10.70
C SER A 334 -10.85 -4.05 -10.63
N VAL A 335 -11.14 -3.07 -11.49
CA VAL A 335 -12.47 -2.44 -11.59
C VAL A 335 -13.54 -3.47 -11.96
N LEU A 336 -13.25 -4.32 -12.94
CA LEU A 336 -14.19 -5.35 -13.38
C LEU A 336 -14.41 -6.44 -12.32
N LEU A 337 -13.34 -6.92 -11.66
CA LEU A 337 -13.44 -7.94 -10.60
C LEU A 337 -14.24 -7.45 -9.41
N THR A 338 -13.97 -6.21 -8.93
CA THR A 338 -14.70 -5.62 -7.79
C THR A 338 -16.14 -5.29 -8.15
N GLY A 339 -16.40 -4.80 -9.36
CA GLY A 339 -17.75 -4.56 -9.86
C GLY A 339 -18.56 -5.85 -9.99
N TYR A 340 -17.94 -6.93 -10.49
CA TYR A 340 -18.56 -8.24 -10.56
C TYR A 340 -18.88 -8.80 -9.15
N MET A 341 -17.94 -8.72 -8.24
CA MET A 341 -18.14 -9.14 -6.84
C MET A 341 -19.28 -8.38 -6.17
N GLU A 342 -19.31 -7.06 -6.30
CA GLU A 342 -20.38 -6.21 -5.75
C GLU A 342 -21.74 -6.55 -6.35
N SER A 343 -21.80 -6.73 -7.68
CA SER A 343 -23.04 -7.12 -8.38
C SER A 343 -23.58 -8.44 -7.88
N LEU A 344 -22.74 -9.46 -7.73
CA LEU A 344 -23.15 -10.77 -7.23
C LEU A 344 -23.60 -10.71 -5.76
N LEU A 345 -22.87 -9.99 -4.89
CA LEU A 345 -23.26 -9.80 -3.49
C LEU A 345 -24.60 -9.06 -3.39
N GLY A 346 -24.84 -8.07 -4.26
CA GLY A 346 -26.11 -7.34 -4.34
C GLY A 346 -27.32 -8.22 -4.72
N GLN A 347 -27.12 -9.27 -5.51
CA GLN A 347 -28.17 -10.25 -5.84
C GLN A 347 -28.56 -11.14 -4.65
N HIS A 348 -27.66 -11.26 -3.66
CA HIS A 348 -27.90 -11.96 -2.41
C HIS A 348 -28.13 -10.98 -1.24
N ALA A 349 -28.52 -9.73 -1.54
CA ALA A 349 -28.74 -8.70 -0.53
C ALA A 349 -29.65 -9.21 0.60
N SER A 350 -29.19 -9.07 1.81
CA SER A 350 -29.96 -9.46 3.02
C SER A 350 -29.69 -8.43 4.10
N SER A 351 -30.55 -8.40 5.14
CA SER A 351 -30.32 -7.58 6.32
C SER A 351 -29.11 -8.03 7.15
N LYS A 352 -28.47 -9.14 6.77
CA LYS A 352 -27.35 -9.75 7.51
C LYS A 352 -25.99 -9.15 7.20
N PHE A 353 -25.85 -8.44 6.07
CA PHE A 353 -24.59 -7.76 5.71
C PHE A 353 -24.82 -6.51 4.86
N SER A 354 -23.85 -5.64 4.86
CA SER A 354 -23.76 -4.46 3.98
C SER A 354 -22.32 -4.27 3.48
N ILE A 355 -22.15 -3.69 2.30
CA ILE A 355 -20.84 -3.30 1.79
C ILE A 355 -20.61 -1.84 2.20
N ILE A 356 -19.55 -1.58 2.96
CA ILE A 356 -19.20 -0.23 3.44
C ILE A 356 -18.14 0.46 2.56
N THR A 357 -17.56 -0.26 1.59
CA THR A 357 -16.66 0.31 0.59
C THR A 357 -17.46 1.17 -0.40
N PRO A 358 -16.93 2.33 -0.82
CA PRO A 358 -17.57 3.17 -1.85
C PRO A 358 -17.87 2.39 -3.14
N ARG A 359 -18.99 2.73 -3.79
CA ARG A 359 -19.40 2.08 -5.05
C ARG A 359 -18.64 2.60 -6.25
N GLU A 360 -18.28 3.86 -6.20
CA GLU A 360 -17.57 4.55 -7.27
C GLU A 360 -16.17 3.94 -7.44
N HIS A 361 -15.85 3.54 -8.67
CA HIS A 361 -14.58 2.85 -8.95
C HIS A 361 -13.36 3.71 -8.64
N GLU A 362 -13.47 5.02 -8.83
CA GLU A 362 -12.42 6.00 -8.54
C GLU A 362 -12.15 6.11 -7.05
N ARG A 363 -13.15 5.80 -6.22
CA ARG A 363 -13.08 5.90 -4.75
C ARG A 363 -12.76 4.59 -4.06
N ARG A 364 -12.29 3.57 -4.79
CA ARG A 364 -11.88 2.27 -4.21
C ARG A 364 -10.80 1.58 -5.02
N GLY A 365 -10.10 0.62 -4.39
CA GLY A 365 -9.21 -0.34 -5.04
C GLY A 365 -9.85 -1.71 -5.21
N ALA A 366 -9.05 -2.76 -5.03
CA ALA A 366 -9.48 -4.16 -5.15
C ALA A 366 -10.24 -4.69 -3.93
N GLN A 367 -10.26 -3.95 -2.81
CA GLN A 367 -10.91 -4.38 -1.56
C GLN A 367 -12.39 -4.05 -1.57
N LEU A 368 -13.22 -5.01 -1.11
CA LEU A 368 -14.56 -4.78 -0.59
C LEU A 368 -14.59 -5.15 0.90
N SER A 369 -15.16 -4.27 1.70
CA SER A 369 -15.37 -4.43 3.15
C SER A 369 -16.83 -4.74 3.40
N ILE A 370 -17.11 -5.93 3.90
CA ILE A 370 -18.44 -6.46 4.12
C ILE A 370 -18.70 -6.44 5.63
N ARG A 371 -19.57 -5.54 6.05
CA ARG A 371 -20.01 -5.43 7.46
C ARG A 371 -21.11 -6.44 7.71
N LEU A 372 -20.98 -7.22 8.78
CA LEU A 372 -21.91 -8.25 9.18
C LEU A 372 -22.76 -7.78 10.38
N THR A 373 -24.06 -8.10 10.38
CA THR A 373 -24.94 -7.84 11.51
C THR A 373 -25.00 -9.02 12.49
N SER A 374 -24.47 -10.19 12.07
CA SER A 374 -24.44 -11.43 12.85
C SER A 374 -23.26 -12.31 12.43
N HIS A 375 -23.07 -13.44 13.10
CA HIS A 375 -22.05 -14.48 12.84
C HIS A 375 -20.62 -14.17 13.29
N GLY A 376 -20.21 -12.90 13.36
CA GLY A 376 -18.88 -12.53 13.83
C GLY A 376 -17.74 -13.27 13.12
N ARG A 377 -16.63 -13.45 13.80
CA ARG A 377 -15.42 -14.13 13.29
C ARG A 377 -15.64 -15.58 12.84
N SER A 378 -16.64 -16.28 13.41
CA SER A 378 -16.95 -17.67 13.05
C SER A 378 -17.30 -17.85 11.56
N LEU A 379 -17.79 -16.82 10.89
CA LEU A 379 -17.99 -16.84 9.43
C LEU A 379 -16.67 -17.04 8.69
N CYS A 380 -15.62 -16.33 9.12
CA CYS A 380 -14.30 -16.44 8.51
C CYS A 380 -13.74 -17.86 8.65
N ASP A 381 -13.90 -18.47 9.81
CA ASP A 381 -13.43 -19.84 10.07
C ASP A 381 -14.15 -20.82 9.17
N ARG A 382 -15.50 -20.73 9.03
CA ARG A 382 -16.27 -21.56 8.11
C ARG A 382 -15.89 -21.38 6.64
N LEU A 383 -15.60 -20.14 6.23
CA LEU A 383 -15.14 -19.85 4.87
C LEU A 383 -13.74 -20.41 4.62
N ALA A 384 -12.84 -20.31 5.61
CA ALA A 384 -11.49 -20.85 5.52
C ALA A 384 -11.52 -22.38 5.40
N GLU A 385 -12.39 -23.08 6.11
CA GLU A 385 -12.61 -24.53 5.98
C GLU A 385 -13.06 -24.91 4.55
N GLN A 386 -13.76 -24.02 3.86
CA GLN A 386 -14.17 -24.17 2.47
C GLN A 386 -13.10 -23.66 1.48
N GLY A 387 -11.89 -23.31 1.94
CA GLY A 387 -10.82 -22.82 1.09
C GLY A 387 -10.98 -21.37 0.61
N VAL A 388 -11.73 -20.53 1.32
CA VAL A 388 -11.80 -19.08 1.08
C VAL A 388 -10.99 -18.36 2.14
N ILE A 389 -9.99 -17.58 1.73
CA ILE A 389 -9.14 -16.81 2.62
C ILE A 389 -9.45 -15.32 2.44
N GLY A 390 -10.03 -14.72 3.46
CA GLY A 390 -10.25 -13.28 3.63
C GLY A 390 -9.72 -12.81 4.97
N ASP A 391 -10.01 -11.57 5.35
CA ASP A 391 -9.46 -10.95 6.55
C ASP A 391 -10.59 -10.38 7.44
N TRP A 392 -10.60 -10.77 8.72
CA TRP A 392 -11.55 -10.25 9.70
C TRP A 392 -11.00 -9.02 10.42
N ARG A 393 -11.84 -8.02 10.56
CA ARG A 393 -11.59 -6.84 11.40
C ARG A 393 -12.71 -6.65 12.40
N GLU A 394 -12.32 -6.58 13.65
CA GLU A 394 -13.27 -6.27 14.74
C GLU A 394 -13.87 -4.87 14.53
N PRO A 395 -15.15 -4.67 14.92
CA PRO A 395 -16.00 -5.66 15.59
C PRO A 395 -16.78 -6.58 14.62
N ASP A 396 -16.94 -6.23 13.34
CA ASP A 396 -17.99 -6.80 12.50
C ASP A 396 -17.65 -6.84 10.98
N THR A 397 -16.41 -6.60 10.60
CA THR A 397 -16.07 -6.40 9.18
C THR A 397 -15.23 -7.54 8.61
N PHE A 398 -15.74 -8.18 7.56
CA PHE A 398 -15.01 -9.14 6.72
C PHE A 398 -14.50 -8.45 5.46
N ARG A 399 -13.18 -8.40 5.27
CA ARG A 399 -12.55 -7.77 4.12
C ARG A 399 -12.09 -8.80 3.11
N VAL A 400 -12.34 -8.51 1.84
CA VAL A 400 -11.90 -9.33 0.70
C VAL A 400 -11.33 -8.43 -0.38
N ALA A 401 -10.24 -8.86 -1.02
CA ALA A 401 -9.61 -8.13 -2.11
C ALA A 401 -9.34 -9.08 -3.28
N ALA A 402 -10.04 -8.89 -4.38
CA ALA A 402 -9.80 -9.60 -5.62
C ALA A 402 -8.64 -8.94 -6.38
N VAL A 403 -7.43 -9.46 -6.16
CA VAL A 403 -6.20 -8.90 -6.75
C VAL A 403 -6.06 -9.34 -8.22
N PRO A 404 -5.93 -8.40 -9.17
CA PRO A 404 -5.98 -8.70 -10.60
C PRO A 404 -4.86 -9.62 -11.11
N LEU A 405 -3.71 -9.68 -10.42
CA LEU A 405 -2.60 -10.54 -10.81
C LEU A 405 -2.90 -12.04 -10.66
N TYR A 406 -3.75 -12.43 -9.71
CA TYR A 406 -3.94 -13.86 -9.41
C TYR A 406 -5.37 -14.27 -9.13
N ASN A 407 -6.32 -13.36 -8.97
CA ASN A 407 -7.72 -13.73 -8.86
C ASN A 407 -8.42 -13.74 -10.22
N SER A 408 -9.33 -14.71 -10.38
CA SER A 408 -10.18 -14.90 -11.54
C SER A 408 -11.63 -14.49 -11.25
N TYR A 409 -12.44 -14.35 -12.28
CA TYR A 409 -13.89 -14.15 -12.12
C TYR A 409 -14.57 -15.40 -11.54
N GLN A 410 -14.05 -16.59 -11.82
CA GLN A 410 -14.50 -17.81 -11.18
C GLN A 410 -14.19 -17.82 -9.67
N ASP A 411 -13.03 -17.29 -9.22
CA ASP A 411 -12.75 -17.13 -7.80
C ASP A 411 -13.80 -16.24 -7.14
N VAL A 412 -14.12 -15.11 -7.76
CA VAL A 412 -15.16 -14.19 -7.28
C VAL A 412 -16.53 -14.86 -7.20
N TYR A 413 -16.94 -15.57 -8.27
CA TYR A 413 -18.21 -16.30 -8.30
C TYR A 413 -18.29 -17.35 -7.18
N ARG A 414 -17.27 -18.20 -7.06
CA ARG A 414 -17.22 -19.26 -6.04
C ARG A 414 -17.20 -18.67 -4.63
N PHE A 415 -16.46 -17.58 -4.42
CA PHE A 415 -16.47 -16.87 -3.15
C PHE A 415 -17.89 -16.42 -2.78
N VAL A 416 -18.58 -15.71 -3.66
CA VAL A 416 -19.92 -15.19 -3.36
C VAL A 416 -20.91 -16.32 -3.07
N GLN A 417 -20.83 -17.44 -3.81
CA GLN A 417 -21.67 -18.61 -3.53
C GLN A 417 -21.44 -19.17 -2.11
N ARG A 418 -20.16 -19.36 -1.72
CA ARG A 418 -19.79 -19.87 -0.40
C ARG A 418 -20.18 -18.90 0.71
N PHE A 419 -19.91 -17.61 0.50
CA PHE A 419 -20.26 -16.55 1.43
C PHE A 419 -21.78 -16.47 1.65
N SER A 420 -22.56 -16.41 0.59
CA SER A 420 -24.03 -16.33 0.64
C SER A 420 -24.66 -17.54 1.37
N ASN A 421 -24.08 -18.73 1.20
CA ASN A 421 -24.53 -19.93 1.92
C ASN A 421 -24.12 -19.88 3.41
N ALA A 422 -22.96 -19.37 3.71
CA ALA A 422 -22.45 -19.27 5.09
C ALA A 422 -23.14 -18.18 5.93
N VAL A 423 -23.72 -17.16 5.29
CA VAL A 423 -24.48 -16.08 5.95
C VAL A 423 -25.95 -16.42 6.16
N LYS A 424 -26.50 -17.42 5.45
CA LYS A 424 -27.90 -17.93 5.68
C LYS A 424 -28.04 -18.50 7.08
#